data_f2805c04038d4e8480243c98813a1b8f
#
_entry.id   f2805c04038d4e8480243c98813a1b8f
#
_cell.length_a   1.000
_cell.length_b   1.000
_cell.length_c   1.000
_cell.angle_alpha   90.00
_cell.angle_beta   90.00
_cell.angle_gamma   90.00
#
_symmetry.space_group_name_H-M   'P 1'
#
loop_
_entity.id
_entity.type
_entity.pdbx_description
1 polymer ?
#
loop_
_entity_poly.entity_id
_entity_poly.type
_entity_poly.pdbx_seq_one_letter_code
_entity_poly.pdbx_strand_id
1 'polypeptide(L)'
;MKKYKMLIFDMDGTILYTLEDLKNTTNYALSEHGFPERTLEEVRQFVGNGIHKLIERAVPAGTSDADIEAVFATFEIYYKNHCMDTTRPYDGINDLLTKLRAQGYMTAVVSNKVDFAVQDLVKDFFVGQFDVAIGEREGVRKKPAPDSVYEVLK
;
A
#
# COMPACT_ATOMS: atom_id res chain seq x y z
N MET A 1 -14.62 -8.97 29.75
CA MET A 1 -14.92 -9.41 28.37
C MET A 1 -14.36 -8.38 27.38
N LYS A 2 -13.61 -8.82 26.36
CA LYS A 2 -13.04 -7.90 25.38
C LYS A 2 -14.16 -7.29 24.52
N LYS A 3 -14.15 -5.96 24.34
CA LYS A 3 -15.12 -5.26 23.50
C LYS A 3 -14.94 -5.60 22.01
N TYR A 4 -13.70 -5.82 21.58
CA TYR A 4 -13.34 -6.18 20.21
C TYR A 4 -12.54 -7.48 20.20
N LYS A 5 -12.64 -8.26 19.12
CA LYS A 5 -11.92 -9.53 18.93
C LYS A 5 -10.81 -9.41 17.89
N MET A 6 -10.97 -8.50 16.95
CA MET A 6 -10.03 -8.28 15.83
C MET A 6 -9.67 -6.81 15.71
N LEU A 7 -8.43 -6.57 15.32
CA LEU A 7 -7.90 -5.24 14.99
C LEU A 7 -7.44 -5.25 13.54
N ILE A 8 -7.99 -4.35 12.75
CA ILE A 8 -7.71 -4.23 11.32
C ILE A 8 -6.89 -2.96 11.10
N PHE A 9 -5.72 -3.12 10.48
CA PHE A 9 -4.77 -2.04 10.20
C PHE A 9 -4.76 -1.70 8.72
N ASP A 10 -4.62 -0.43 8.40
CA ASP A 10 -4.11 0.02 7.11
C ASP A 10 -2.60 -0.22 7.03
N MET A 11 -2.01 -0.17 5.83
CA MET A 11 -0.59 -0.44 5.64
C MET A 11 0.21 0.84 5.44
N ASP A 12 0.06 1.48 4.28
CA ASP A 12 0.88 2.63 3.91
C ASP A 12 0.63 3.83 4.84
N GLY A 13 1.67 4.28 5.52
CA GLY A 13 1.57 5.40 6.46
C GLY A 13 0.95 5.06 7.81
N THR A 14 0.61 3.80 8.07
CA THR A 14 0.05 3.32 9.35
C THR A 14 0.99 2.34 10.04
N ILE A 15 1.31 1.22 9.41
CA ILE A 15 2.25 0.22 9.94
C ILE A 15 3.59 0.21 9.21
N LEU A 16 3.65 0.69 7.96
CA LEU A 16 4.86 0.79 7.15
C LEU A 16 5.07 2.20 6.63
N TYR A 17 6.31 2.66 6.71
CA TYR A 17 6.79 3.83 5.99
C TYR A 17 7.16 3.42 4.56
N THR A 18 6.27 3.70 3.62
CA THR A 18 6.39 3.27 2.21
C THR A 18 6.56 4.45 1.24
N LEU A 19 6.48 5.67 1.75
CA LEU A 19 6.36 6.87 0.92
C LEU A 19 7.57 7.12 0.02
N GLU A 20 8.77 6.86 0.52
CA GLU A 20 10.01 7.09 -0.23
C GLU A 20 10.13 6.14 -1.42
N ASP A 21 9.84 4.85 -1.24
CA ASP A 21 9.82 3.89 -2.35
C ASP A 21 8.72 4.19 -3.36
N LEU A 22 7.56 4.64 -2.91
CA LEU A 22 6.48 5.10 -3.80
C LEU A 22 6.91 6.33 -4.60
N LYS A 23 7.56 7.31 -3.96
CA LYS A 23 8.10 8.49 -4.66
C LYS A 23 9.16 8.09 -5.69
N ASN A 24 10.11 7.27 -5.30
CA ASN A 24 11.21 6.87 -6.19
C ASN A 24 10.68 6.10 -7.40
N THR A 25 9.73 5.19 -7.20
CA THR A 25 9.10 4.43 -8.28
C THR A 25 8.25 5.32 -9.19
N THR A 26 7.48 6.25 -8.60
CA THR A 26 6.71 7.23 -9.38
C THR A 26 7.62 8.05 -10.26
N ASN A 27 8.72 8.59 -9.71
CA ASN A 27 9.65 9.42 -10.47
C ASN A 27 10.40 8.62 -11.54
N TYR A 28 10.78 7.38 -11.26
CA TYR A 28 11.32 6.50 -12.28
C TYR A 28 10.34 6.36 -13.46
N ALA A 29 9.09 6.02 -13.18
CA ALA A 29 8.07 5.83 -14.22
C ALA A 29 7.79 7.13 -14.99
N LEU A 30 7.72 8.27 -14.32
CA LEU A 30 7.55 9.59 -14.96
C LEU A 30 8.72 9.91 -15.89
N SER A 31 9.95 9.73 -15.42
CA SER A 31 11.17 10.01 -16.20
C SER A 31 11.27 9.15 -17.45
N GLU A 32 10.92 7.87 -17.39
CA GLU A 32 10.93 6.96 -18.54
C GLU A 32 9.97 7.41 -19.66
N HIS A 33 8.94 8.18 -19.31
CA HIS A 33 7.94 8.72 -20.24
C HIS A 33 8.11 10.23 -20.50
N GLY A 34 9.22 10.83 -20.05
CA GLY A 34 9.55 12.24 -20.32
C GLY A 34 8.70 13.24 -19.51
N PHE A 35 8.07 12.81 -18.44
CA PHE A 35 7.31 13.69 -17.54
C PHE A 35 8.18 14.20 -16.39
N PRO A 36 7.85 15.39 -15.83
CA PRO A 36 8.59 15.94 -14.70
C PRO A 36 8.40 15.12 -13.43
N GLU A 37 9.45 15.04 -12.61
CA GLU A 37 9.42 14.38 -11.31
C GLU A 37 8.54 15.12 -10.30
N ARG A 38 8.08 14.39 -9.30
CA ARG A 38 7.30 14.90 -8.16
C ARG A 38 8.12 14.86 -6.87
N THR A 39 7.84 15.81 -6.00
CA THR A 39 8.43 15.87 -4.67
C THR A 39 7.82 14.83 -3.74
N LEU A 40 8.49 14.55 -2.61
CA LEU A 40 7.96 13.65 -1.58
C LEU A 40 6.61 14.14 -1.03
N GLU A 41 6.45 15.46 -0.85
CA GLU A 41 5.22 16.06 -0.34
C GLU A 41 4.06 15.93 -1.33
N GLU A 42 4.33 16.13 -2.63
CA GLU A 42 3.31 15.91 -3.67
C GLU A 42 2.86 14.44 -3.69
N VAL A 43 3.81 13.50 -3.68
CA VAL A 43 3.48 12.06 -3.66
C VAL A 43 2.70 11.69 -2.40
N ARG A 44 3.04 12.29 -1.25
CA ARG A 44 2.26 12.11 -0.01
C ARG A 44 0.78 12.46 -0.19
N GLN A 45 0.50 13.52 -0.93
CA GLN A 45 -0.89 13.94 -1.20
C GLN A 45 -1.59 13.06 -2.23
N PHE A 46 -0.84 12.36 -3.08
CA PHE A 46 -1.39 11.54 -4.16
C PHE A 46 -1.74 10.11 -3.72
N VAL A 47 -1.10 9.60 -2.66
CA VAL A 47 -1.27 8.21 -2.20
C VAL A 47 -2.57 8.00 -1.41
N GLY A 48 -3.00 6.73 -1.32
CA GLY A 48 -4.13 6.30 -0.49
C GLY A 48 -5.30 5.68 -1.27
N ASN A 49 -5.39 5.92 -2.58
CA ASN A 49 -6.47 5.42 -3.44
C ASN A 49 -6.01 4.41 -4.49
N GLY A 50 -4.89 3.74 -4.25
CA GLY A 50 -4.26 2.80 -5.18
C GLY A 50 -3.28 3.46 -6.14
N ILE A 51 -2.47 2.63 -6.81
CA ILE A 51 -1.36 3.10 -7.67
C ILE A 51 -1.88 3.82 -8.91
N HIS A 52 -2.95 3.32 -9.53
CA HIS A 52 -3.51 3.97 -10.73
C HIS A 52 -3.87 5.43 -10.44
N LYS A 53 -4.51 5.67 -9.29
CA LYS A 53 -4.89 7.03 -8.86
C LYS A 53 -3.66 7.88 -8.53
N LEU A 54 -2.64 7.30 -7.95
CA LEU A 54 -1.35 7.97 -7.74
C LEU A 54 -0.77 8.45 -9.08
N ILE A 55 -0.73 7.61 -10.10
CA ILE A 55 -0.21 7.96 -11.42
C ILE A 55 -1.05 9.04 -12.10
N GLU A 56 -2.39 8.91 -12.08
CA GLU A 56 -3.29 9.96 -12.60
C GLU A 56 -2.99 11.35 -12.01
N ARG A 57 -2.71 11.41 -10.72
CA ARG A 57 -2.39 12.65 -10.02
C ARG A 57 -0.95 13.13 -10.25
N ALA A 58 -0.03 12.21 -10.53
CA ALA A 58 1.38 12.51 -10.71
C ALA A 58 1.71 13.06 -12.10
N VAL A 59 1.01 12.62 -13.15
CA VAL A 59 1.23 13.10 -14.52
C VAL A 59 0.72 14.53 -14.69
N PRO A 60 1.24 15.30 -15.68
CA PRO A 60 0.72 16.64 -15.97
C PRO A 60 -0.77 16.62 -16.35
N ALA A 61 -1.47 17.71 -16.05
CA ALA A 61 -2.85 17.89 -16.48
C ALA A 61 -2.97 17.79 -18.02
N GLY A 62 -3.99 17.08 -18.49
CA GLY A 62 -4.22 16.86 -19.92
C GLY A 62 -3.45 15.69 -20.53
N THR A 63 -2.73 14.91 -19.73
CA THR A 63 -2.11 13.66 -20.17
C THR A 63 -3.19 12.68 -20.66
N SER A 64 -2.94 12.02 -21.79
CA SER A 64 -3.87 11.05 -22.36
C SER A 64 -4.02 9.81 -21.50
N ASP A 65 -5.17 9.14 -21.56
CA ASP A 65 -5.38 7.89 -20.85
C ASP A 65 -4.36 6.81 -21.26
N ALA A 66 -3.98 6.76 -22.54
CA ALA A 66 -2.98 5.84 -23.05
C ALA A 66 -1.59 6.07 -22.41
N ASP A 67 -1.20 7.33 -22.21
CA ASP A 67 0.05 7.68 -21.56
C ASP A 67 0.00 7.37 -20.06
N ILE A 68 -1.14 7.61 -19.40
CA ILE A 68 -1.35 7.24 -18.00
C ILE A 68 -1.17 5.73 -17.81
N GLU A 69 -1.79 4.91 -18.67
CA GLU A 69 -1.64 3.46 -18.63
C GLU A 69 -0.21 3.01 -18.88
N ALA A 70 0.51 3.66 -19.78
CA ALA A 70 1.93 3.36 -20.04
C ALA A 70 2.82 3.66 -18.82
N VAL A 71 2.61 4.81 -18.18
CA VAL A 71 3.32 5.16 -16.93
C VAL A 71 2.97 4.19 -15.82
N PHE A 72 1.70 3.84 -15.67
CA PHE A 72 1.24 2.86 -14.69
C PHE A 72 1.91 1.50 -14.86
N ALA A 73 1.97 0.99 -16.09
CA ALA A 73 2.63 -0.28 -16.39
C ALA A 73 4.14 -0.24 -16.04
N THR A 74 4.82 0.86 -16.35
CA THR A 74 6.23 1.06 -15.99
C THR A 74 6.41 1.09 -14.47
N PHE A 75 5.52 1.76 -13.75
CA PHE A 75 5.50 1.77 -12.28
C PHE A 75 5.39 0.34 -11.72
N GLU A 76 4.42 -0.43 -12.17
CA GLU A 76 4.19 -1.79 -11.65
C GLU A 76 5.41 -2.70 -11.83
N ILE A 77 6.02 -2.67 -13.01
CA ILE A 77 7.21 -3.48 -13.32
C ILE A 77 8.38 -3.10 -12.39
N TYR A 78 8.64 -1.83 -12.23
CA TYR A 78 9.72 -1.33 -11.37
C TYR A 78 9.46 -1.60 -9.89
N TYR A 79 8.24 -1.29 -9.43
CA TYR A 79 7.86 -1.43 -8.01
C TYR A 79 7.94 -2.86 -7.53
N LYS A 80 7.68 -3.82 -8.38
CA LYS A 80 7.78 -5.25 -8.05
C LYS A 80 9.17 -5.64 -7.49
N ASN A 81 10.21 -4.99 -7.96
CA ASN A 81 11.59 -5.24 -7.52
C ASN A 81 12.14 -4.19 -6.54
N HIS A 82 11.43 -3.09 -6.30
CA HIS A 82 11.91 -1.93 -5.52
C HIS A 82 10.97 -1.51 -4.38
N CYS A 83 9.93 -2.29 -4.08
CA CYS A 83 8.95 -1.95 -3.04
C CYS A 83 9.49 -2.05 -1.61
N MET A 84 10.71 -2.56 -1.43
CA MET A 84 11.34 -2.75 -0.13
C MET A 84 12.71 -2.07 -0.02
N ASP A 85 13.08 -1.18 -0.93
CA ASP A 85 14.40 -0.54 -0.95
C ASP A 85 14.61 0.34 0.29
N THR A 86 13.60 1.13 0.67
CA THR A 86 13.62 2.01 1.85
C THR A 86 12.44 1.79 2.79
N THR A 87 11.47 0.99 2.38
CA THR A 87 10.26 0.68 3.17
C THR A 87 10.65 -0.04 4.47
N ARG A 88 10.06 0.38 5.56
CA ARG A 88 10.29 -0.18 6.89
C ARG A 88 9.08 -0.01 7.81
N PRO A 89 8.89 -0.89 8.79
CA PRO A 89 7.89 -0.67 9.85
C PRO A 89 8.21 0.61 10.63
N TYR A 90 7.15 1.32 11.05
CA TYR A 90 7.32 2.36 12.06
C TYR A 90 7.78 1.75 13.40
N ASP A 91 8.55 2.52 14.15
CA ASP A 91 9.05 2.08 15.45
C ASP A 91 7.89 1.66 16.37
N GLY A 92 8.06 0.51 17.03
CA GLY A 92 7.10 -0.03 17.98
C GLY A 92 5.93 -0.83 17.38
N ILE A 93 5.76 -0.87 16.05
CA ILE A 93 4.65 -1.61 15.43
C ILE A 93 4.75 -3.11 15.68
N ASN A 94 5.92 -3.72 15.46
CA ASN A 94 6.08 -5.16 15.72
C ASN A 94 5.89 -5.51 17.20
N ASP A 95 6.35 -4.68 18.11
CA ASP A 95 6.12 -4.86 19.56
C ASP A 95 4.63 -4.77 19.90
N LEU A 96 3.92 -3.80 19.30
CA LEU A 96 2.48 -3.66 19.49
C LEU A 96 1.73 -4.90 19.00
N LEU A 97 2.02 -5.37 17.79
CA LEU A 97 1.39 -6.56 17.22
C LEU A 97 1.63 -7.79 18.08
N THR A 98 2.87 -7.99 18.53
CA THR A 98 3.24 -9.10 19.42
C THR A 98 2.41 -9.06 20.72
N LYS A 99 2.29 -7.88 21.34
CA LYS A 99 1.49 -7.70 22.57
C LYS A 99 0.00 -7.97 22.34
N LEU A 100 -0.56 -7.47 21.23
CA LEU A 100 -1.97 -7.69 20.89
C LEU A 100 -2.27 -9.17 20.68
N ARG A 101 -1.42 -9.87 19.96
CA ARG A 101 -1.57 -11.30 19.71
C ARG A 101 -1.41 -12.12 20.99
N ALA A 102 -0.46 -11.77 21.86
CA ALA A 102 -0.30 -12.39 23.18
C ALA A 102 -1.55 -12.22 24.07
N GLN A 103 -2.28 -11.13 23.89
CA GLN A 103 -3.55 -10.87 24.55
C GLN A 103 -4.75 -11.59 23.87
N GLY A 104 -4.50 -12.33 22.79
CA GLY A 104 -5.50 -13.10 22.06
C GLY A 104 -6.40 -12.27 21.14
N TYR A 105 -5.91 -11.13 20.64
CA TYR A 105 -6.55 -10.42 19.53
C TYR A 105 -6.16 -11.06 18.20
N MET A 106 -7.10 -11.15 17.29
CA MET A 106 -6.81 -11.37 15.88
C MET A 106 -6.36 -10.05 15.25
N THR A 107 -5.45 -10.14 14.30
CA THR A 107 -4.90 -8.96 13.61
C THR A 107 -4.99 -9.15 12.10
N ALA A 108 -5.36 -8.10 11.39
CA ALA A 108 -5.50 -8.11 9.95
C ALA A 108 -5.00 -6.82 9.31
N VAL A 109 -4.64 -6.88 8.03
CA VAL A 109 -4.32 -5.73 7.19
C VAL A 109 -5.36 -5.62 6.09
N VAL A 110 -5.87 -4.41 5.88
CA VAL A 110 -6.71 -4.04 4.73
C VAL A 110 -6.14 -2.78 4.09
N SER A 111 -5.67 -2.90 2.86
CA SER A 111 -4.98 -1.83 2.13
C SER A 111 -5.53 -1.66 0.72
N ASN A 112 -5.49 -0.43 0.20
CA ASN A 112 -5.72 -0.12 -1.22
C ASN A 112 -4.48 -0.39 -2.09
N LYS A 113 -3.37 -0.81 -1.48
CA LYS A 113 -2.18 -1.28 -2.20
C LYS A 113 -2.48 -2.58 -2.93
N VAL A 114 -1.87 -2.78 -4.09
CA VAL A 114 -2.00 -4.02 -4.86
C VAL A 114 -1.65 -5.25 -4.00
N ASP A 115 -2.47 -6.30 -4.10
CA ASP A 115 -2.43 -7.43 -3.17
C ASP A 115 -1.07 -8.13 -3.12
N PHE A 116 -0.40 -8.36 -4.26
CA PHE A 116 0.90 -9.02 -4.26
C PHE A 116 1.93 -8.28 -3.39
N ALA A 117 1.93 -6.94 -3.44
CA ALA A 117 2.85 -6.14 -2.63
C ALA A 117 2.49 -6.18 -1.15
N VAL A 118 1.20 -6.23 -0.80
CA VAL A 118 0.75 -6.43 0.59
C VAL A 118 1.27 -7.76 1.13
N GLN A 119 1.11 -8.85 0.36
CA GLN A 119 1.55 -10.18 0.76
C GLN A 119 3.07 -10.24 0.96
N ASP A 120 3.85 -9.69 0.04
CA ASP A 120 5.31 -9.66 0.12
C ASP A 120 5.80 -8.85 1.33
N LEU A 121 5.22 -7.68 1.55
CA LEU A 121 5.59 -6.80 2.67
C LEU A 121 5.22 -7.41 4.03
N VAL A 122 4.06 -8.05 4.15
CA VAL A 122 3.66 -8.76 5.37
C VAL A 122 4.59 -9.94 5.64
N LYS A 123 4.94 -10.69 4.61
CA LYS A 123 5.84 -11.82 4.71
C LYS A 123 7.25 -11.42 5.19
N ASP A 124 7.74 -10.28 4.72
CA ASP A 124 9.11 -9.85 5.02
C ASP A 124 9.21 -9.07 6.35
N PHE A 125 8.26 -8.19 6.65
CA PHE A 125 8.32 -7.31 7.82
C PHE A 125 7.50 -7.77 9.02
N PHE A 126 6.48 -8.61 8.81
CA PHE A 126 5.51 -8.97 9.84
C PHE A 126 5.26 -10.47 9.92
N VAL A 127 6.32 -11.26 9.91
CA VAL A 127 6.23 -12.74 9.96
C VAL A 127 5.38 -13.19 11.14
N GLY A 128 4.28 -13.91 10.86
CA GLY A 128 3.39 -14.47 11.89
C GLY A 128 2.59 -13.43 12.68
N GLN A 129 2.57 -12.16 12.27
CA GLN A 129 1.91 -11.08 13.02
C GLN A 129 0.47 -10.82 12.58
N PHE A 130 0.05 -11.27 11.41
CA PHE A 130 -1.30 -11.08 10.89
C PHE A 130 -1.97 -12.40 10.55
N ASP A 131 -3.25 -12.52 10.93
CA ASP A 131 -4.07 -13.68 10.58
C ASP A 131 -4.57 -13.58 9.14
N VAL A 132 -4.86 -12.36 8.67
CA VAL A 132 -5.31 -12.06 7.32
C VAL A 132 -4.67 -10.77 6.82
N ALA A 133 -4.26 -10.74 5.57
CA ALA A 133 -3.80 -9.54 4.88
C ALA A 133 -4.45 -9.46 3.49
N ILE A 134 -5.07 -8.33 3.17
CA ILE A 134 -5.80 -8.10 1.93
C ILE A 134 -5.37 -6.77 1.32
N GLY A 135 -4.95 -6.82 0.06
CA GLY A 135 -4.72 -5.68 -0.80
C GLY A 135 -5.80 -5.52 -1.87
N GLU A 136 -5.56 -4.63 -2.85
CA GLU A 136 -6.44 -4.43 -3.99
C GLU A 136 -6.45 -5.68 -4.86
N ARG A 137 -7.65 -6.20 -5.14
CA ARG A 137 -7.91 -7.38 -5.96
C ARG A 137 -9.09 -7.15 -6.89
N GLU A 138 -9.09 -7.82 -8.02
CA GLU A 138 -10.23 -7.83 -8.94
C GLU A 138 -11.50 -8.36 -8.24
N GLY A 139 -12.64 -7.72 -8.51
CA GLY A 139 -13.93 -8.12 -7.95
C GLY A 139 -14.21 -7.66 -6.52
N VAL A 140 -13.24 -7.03 -5.85
CA VAL A 140 -13.39 -6.46 -4.52
C VAL A 140 -13.19 -4.96 -4.59
N ARG A 141 -14.23 -4.19 -4.25
CA ARG A 141 -14.14 -2.72 -4.25
C ARG A 141 -13.19 -2.27 -3.14
N LYS A 142 -12.26 -1.38 -3.49
CA LYS A 142 -11.30 -0.82 -2.53
C LYS A 142 -11.94 0.23 -1.61
N LYS A 143 -11.25 0.52 -0.50
CA LYS A 143 -11.66 1.56 0.44
C LYS A 143 -11.88 2.90 -0.29
N PRO A 144 -12.94 3.66 0.02
CA PRO A 144 -13.77 3.57 1.22
C PRO A 144 -14.92 2.55 1.17
N ALA A 145 -15.06 1.74 0.11
CA ALA A 145 -16.03 0.64 0.12
C ALA A 145 -15.66 -0.38 1.22
N PRO A 146 -16.64 -0.97 1.91
CA PRO A 146 -16.37 -1.87 3.04
C PRO A 146 -16.06 -3.31 2.62
N ASP A 147 -16.03 -3.61 1.34
CA ASP A 147 -15.94 -4.96 0.79
C ASP A 147 -14.74 -5.74 1.33
N SER A 148 -13.54 -5.14 1.30
CA SER A 148 -12.32 -5.78 1.80
C SER A 148 -12.35 -6.01 3.33
N VAL A 149 -13.04 -5.16 4.08
CA VAL A 149 -13.24 -5.37 5.52
C VAL A 149 -14.15 -6.56 5.77
N TYR A 150 -15.23 -6.70 4.99
CA TYR A 150 -16.13 -7.86 5.09
C TYR A 150 -15.43 -9.16 4.71
N GLU A 151 -14.51 -9.15 3.75
CA GLU A 151 -13.69 -10.32 3.42
C GLU A 151 -12.85 -10.80 4.62
N VAL A 152 -12.29 -9.86 5.38
CA VAL A 152 -11.48 -10.17 6.57
C VAL A 152 -12.32 -10.74 7.72
N LEU A 153 -13.59 -10.37 7.79
CA LEU A 153 -14.49 -10.80 8.88
C LEU A 153 -15.16 -12.16 8.63
N LYS A 154 -14.96 -12.77 7.48
CA LYS A 154 -15.44 -14.13 7.17
C LYS A 154 -14.56 -15.19 7.82
#